data_7993a1200aefbebbe156f706db3ffaff
#
_entry.id   7993a1200aefbebbe156f706db3ffaff
#
_cell.length_a   1.000
_cell.length_b   1.000
_cell.length_c   1.000
_cell.angle_alpha   90.00
_cell.angle_beta   90.00
_cell.angle_gamma   90.00
#
_symmetry.space_group_name_H-M   'P 1'
#
loop_
_entity.id
_entity.type
_entity.pdbx_description
1 polymer ?
#
loop_
_entity_poly.entity_id
_entity_poly.type
_entity_poly.pdbx_seq_one_letter_code
_entity_poly.pdbx_strand_id
1 'polypeptide(L)'
;MIKITEQKVLGDIGEKIVGNYMSRIGRTVEMSTDPFDSEKDMKVNGVSLEVKTQVPYCLDKSFTIRRNQLNKCLNADYFVIVQAPCEYLNEAAIWKVKKGFTYNTVKLKGGGERLAIPMNQSNVIKKMDIVGEDKALLRKYSTDFAMTK
;
A
#
# COMPACT_ATOMS: atom_id res chain seq x y z
N MET A 1 12.60 -16.05 4.09
CA MET A 1 11.46 -15.39 4.74
C MET A 1 11.79 -13.93 5.01
N ILE A 2 10.88 -13.06 4.66
CA ILE A 2 11.05 -11.62 4.92
C ILE A 2 11.02 -11.38 6.43
N LYS A 3 11.96 -10.58 6.89
CA LYS A 3 11.96 -10.14 8.27
C LYS A 3 10.88 -9.09 8.48
N ILE A 4 10.23 -9.12 9.63
CA ILE A 4 9.20 -8.14 9.99
C ILE A 4 9.74 -6.71 9.86
N THR A 5 11.02 -6.50 10.19
CA THR A 5 11.68 -5.19 10.08
C THR A 5 11.74 -4.68 8.64
N GLU A 6 11.91 -5.57 7.66
CA GLU A 6 11.94 -5.19 6.25
C GLU A 6 10.56 -4.81 5.73
N GLN A 7 9.52 -5.52 6.16
CA GLN A 7 8.14 -5.17 5.84
C GLN A 7 7.77 -3.80 6.42
N LYS A 8 8.21 -3.54 7.65
CA LYS A 8 8.00 -2.25 8.28
C LYS A 8 8.69 -1.13 7.52
N VAL A 9 9.94 -1.36 7.10
CA VAL A 9 10.70 -0.37 6.31
C VAL A 9 9.99 -0.07 4.99
N LEU A 10 9.51 -1.11 4.30
CA LEU A 10 8.77 -0.91 3.06
C LEU A 10 7.51 -0.07 3.29
N GLY A 11 6.77 -0.36 4.36
CA GLY A 11 5.59 0.42 4.73
C GLY A 11 5.92 1.87 5.05
N ASP A 12 6.99 2.10 5.81
CA ASP A 12 7.44 3.45 6.15
C ASP A 12 7.85 4.24 4.91
N ILE A 13 8.53 3.59 3.96
CA ILE A 13 8.91 4.22 2.69
C ILE A 13 7.66 4.63 1.91
N GLY A 14 6.67 3.75 1.82
CA GLY A 14 5.41 4.05 1.13
C GLY A 14 4.66 5.22 1.75
N GLU A 15 4.56 5.25 3.07
CA GLU A 15 3.93 6.37 3.78
C GLU A 15 4.66 7.69 3.52
N LYS A 16 5.99 7.66 3.53
CA LYS A 16 6.80 8.84 3.25
C LYS A 16 6.59 9.34 1.82
N ILE A 17 6.52 8.43 0.86
CA ILE A 17 6.27 8.79 -0.55
C ILE A 17 4.92 9.49 -0.69
N VAL A 18 3.88 8.94 -0.08
CA VAL A 18 2.54 9.54 -0.11
C VAL A 18 2.53 10.90 0.58
N GLY A 19 3.17 10.99 1.76
CA GLY A 19 3.28 12.25 2.50
C GLY A 19 3.97 13.33 1.68
N ASN A 20 5.07 12.99 1.02
CA ASN A 20 5.80 13.94 0.16
C ASN A 20 4.96 14.37 -1.04
N TYR A 21 4.25 13.41 -1.65
CA TYR A 21 3.36 13.72 -2.77
C TYR A 21 2.26 14.70 -2.36
N MET A 22 1.59 14.44 -1.23
CA MET A 22 0.53 15.30 -0.74
C MET A 22 1.05 16.69 -0.38
N SER A 23 2.24 16.78 0.21
CA SER A 23 2.86 18.07 0.53
C SER A 23 3.17 18.87 -0.73
N ARG A 24 3.66 18.20 -1.78
CA ARG A 24 3.98 18.87 -3.04
C ARG A 24 2.75 19.47 -3.74
N ILE A 25 1.58 18.86 -3.56
CA ILE A 25 0.35 19.39 -4.13
C ILE A 25 -0.37 20.37 -3.19
N GLY A 26 0.33 20.83 -2.13
CA GLY A 26 -0.17 21.88 -1.25
C GLY A 26 -1.05 21.39 -0.10
N ARG A 27 -1.02 20.12 0.22
CA ARG A 27 -1.80 19.55 1.32
C ARG A 27 -0.98 19.57 2.61
N THR A 28 -1.66 19.77 3.73
CA THR A 28 -1.05 19.68 5.05
C THR A 28 -1.09 18.24 5.53
N VAL A 29 0.09 17.67 5.83
CA VAL A 29 0.22 16.26 6.20
C VAL A 29 0.63 16.15 7.66
N GLU A 30 -0.10 15.34 8.43
CA GLU A 30 0.22 14.99 9.80
C GLU A 30 0.43 13.49 9.89
N MET A 31 1.57 13.07 10.44
CA MET A 31 1.89 11.68 10.66
C MET A 31 1.78 11.35 12.13
N SER A 32 1.28 10.16 12.45
CA SER A 32 1.30 9.68 13.83
C SER A 32 2.75 9.50 14.28
N THR A 33 3.07 10.03 15.47
CA THR A 33 4.40 9.90 16.07
C THR A 33 4.49 8.77 17.08
N ASP A 34 3.37 8.13 17.42
CA ASP A 34 3.34 7.04 18.38
C ASP A 34 3.78 5.74 17.73
N PRO A 35 4.94 5.16 18.12
CA PRO A 35 5.42 3.93 17.52
C PRO A 35 4.55 2.71 17.85
N PHE A 36 3.71 2.81 18.87
CA PHE A 36 2.82 1.73 19.30
C PHE A 36 1.40 1.90 18.78
N ASP A 37 1.12 2.97 18.07
CA ASP A 37 -0.19 3.21 17.48
C ASP A 37 -0.38 2.27 16.30
N SER A 38 -1.20 1.23 16.49
CA SER A 38 -1.53 0.27 15.44
C SER A 38 -2.38 0.90 14.33
N GLU A 39 -2.94 2.06 14.59
CA GLU A 39 -3.74 2.83 13.65
C GLU A 39 -2.98 4.06 13.18
N LYS A 40 -1.69 3.89 12.88
CA LYS A 40 -0.84 4.97 12.39
C LYS A 40 -1.39 5.55 11.10
N ASP A 41 -2.35 6.42 11.25
CA ASP A 41 -2.98 7.05 10.12
C ASP A 41 -2.26 8.35 9.78
N MET A 42 -2.08 8.55 8.49
CA MET A 42 -1.72 9.84 7.99
C MET A 42 -2.98 10.68 7.92
N LYS A 43 -2.90 11.94 8.34
CA LYS A 43 -3.98 12.90 8.11
C LYS A 43 -3.54 13.92 7.08
N VAL A 44 -4.40 14.16 6.11
CA VAL A 44 -4.14 15.11 5.04
C VAL A 44 -5.28 16.14 5.08
N ASN A 45 -4.94 17.38 5.39
CA ASN A 45 -5.93 18.44 5.59
C ASN A 45 -6.99 18.04 6.63
N GLY A 46 -6.58 17.30 7.67
CA GLY A 46 -7.47 16.89 8.75
C GLY A 46 -8.31 15.65 8.48
N VAL A 47 -8.24 15.06 7.28
CA VAL A 47 -8.96 13.82 6.97
C VAL A 47 -8.01 12.62 7.02
N SER A 48 -8.54 11.46 7.37
CA SER A 48 -7.72 10.26 7.52
C SER A 48 -7.38 9.64 6.18
N LEU A 49 -6.14 9.18 6.06
CA LEU A 49 -5.63 8.53 4.87
C LEU A 49 -4.95 7.23 5.28
N GLU A 50 -5.50 6.11 4.86
CA GLU A 50 -4.88 4.80 5.08
C GLU A 50 -3.96 4.49 3.92
N VAL A 51 -2.70 4.15 4.23
CA VAL A 51 -1.68 3.84 3.23
C VAL A 51 -1.22 2.40 3.41
N LYS A 52 -1.29 1.62 2.36
CA LYS A 52 -0.72 0.28 2.31
C LYS A 52 0.34 0.25 1.20
N THR A 53 1.43 -0.44 1.45
CA THR A 53 2.53 -0.56 0.49
C THR A 53 2.78 -2.03 0.21
N GLN A 54 2.76 -2.42 -1.05
CA GLN A 54 2.92 -3.82 -1.41
C GLN A 54 3.29 -4.02 -2.87
N VAL A 55 3.81 -5.21 -3.15
CA VAL A 55 3.91 -5.74 -4.50
C VAL A 55 2.54 -6.35 -4.82
N PRO A 56 1.89 -5.98 -5.93
CA PRO A 56 0.62 -6.59 -6.29
C PRO A 56 0.79 -8.07 -6.61
N TYR A 57 -0.28 -8.83 -6.42
CA TYR A 57 -0.29 -10.24 -6.80
C TYR A 57 -0.32 -10.31 -8.32
N CYS A 58 0.79 -10.75 -8.90
CA CYS A 58 1.04 -10.57 -10.34
C CYS A 58 0.15 -11.42 -11.24
N LEU A 59 -0.34 -12.57 -10.74
CA LEU A 59 -1.14 -13.48 -11.57
C LEU A 59 -2.50 -12.89 -11.94
N ASP A 60 -3.16 -12.23 -11.01
CA ASP A 60 -4.48 -11.65 -11.24
C ASP A 60 -4.51 -10.13 -11.10
N LYS A 61 -3.35 -9.52 -10.91
CA LYS A 61 -3.20 -8.07 -10.74
C LYS A 61 -4.14 -7.53 -9.67
N SER A 62 -4.01 -8.07 -8.46
CA SER A 62 -4.79 -7.63 -7.31
C SER A 62 -3.88 -7.11 -6.22
N PHE A 63 -4.37 -6.10 -5.50
CA PHE A 63 -3.80 -5.75 -4.21
C PHE A 63 -4.42 -6.65 -3.14
N THR A 64 -3.68 -6.91 -2.07
CA THR A 64 -4.18 -7.76 -1.00
C THR A 64 -4.10 -7.06 0.34
N ILE A 65 -5.11 -7.32 1.19
CA ILE A 65 -5.11 -6.85 2.57
C ILE A 65 -5.51 -8.01 3.48
N ARG A 66 -5.10 -7.93 4.73
CA ARG A 66 -5.55 -8.88 5.73
C ARG A 66 -7.00 -8.57 6.12
N ARG A 67 -7.76 -9.61 6.41
CA ARG A 67 -9.16 -9.45 6.81
C ARG A 67 -9.33 -8.50 8.01
N ASN A 68 -8.42 -8.57 8.97
CA ASN A 68 -8.47 -7.68 10.15
C ASN A 68 -8.15 -6.22 9.83
N GLN A 69 -7.69 -5.92 8.61
CA GLN A 69 -7.44 -4.55 8.17
C GLN A 69 -8.59 -3.97 7.33
N LEU A 70 -9.58 -4.80 7.00
CA LEU A 70 -10.67 -4.37 6.10
C LEU A 70 -11.42 -3.17 6.65
N ASN A 71 -11.83 -3.22 7.92
CA ASN A 71 -12.59 -2.12 8.53
C ASN A 71 -11.78 -0.83 8.55
N LYS A 72 -10.48 -0.91 8.83
CA LYS A 72 -9.60 0.25 8.82
C LYS A 72 -9.55 0.88 7.43
N CYS A 73 -9.42 0.06 6.39
CA CYS A 73 -9.40 0.54 5.02
C CYS A 73 -10.74 1.14 4.59
N LEU A 74 -11.85 0.52 4.98
CA LEU A 74 -13.20 1.01 4.64
C LEU A 74 -13.56 2.30 5.38
N ASN A 75 -13.10 2.45 6.63
CA ASN A 75 -13.48 3.57 7.48
C ASN A 75 -12.59 4.80 7.31
N ALA A 76 -11.42 4.66 6.71
CA ALA A 76 -10.60 5.81 6.38
C ALA A 76 -11.31 6.70 5.37
N ASP A 77 -11.11 8.00 5.47
CA ASP A 77 -11.68 8.94 4.48
C ASP A 77 -11.14 8.65 3.09
N TYR A 78 -9.85 8.29 3.00
CA TYR A 78 -9.21 7.87 1.77
C TYR A 78 -8.34 6.65 2.03
N PHE A 79 -8.32 5.74 1.07
CA PHE A 79 -7.45 4.58 1.09
C PHE A 79 -6.58 4.60 -0.16
N VAL A 80 -5.26 4.57 0.02
CA VAL A 80 -4.32 4.54 -1.09
C VAL A 80 -3.37 3.36 -0.92
N ILE A 81 -2.93 2.80 -2.05
CA ILE A 81 -1.97 1.72 -2.07
C ILE A 81 -0.75 2.18 -2.86
N VAL A 82 0.42 2.04 -2.26
CA VAL A 82 1.69 2.27 -2.94
C VAL A 82 2.12 0.93 -3.54
N GLN A 83 2.14 0.88 -4.85
CA GLN A 83 2.61 -0.29 -5.58
C GLN A 83 4.13 -0.26 -5.62
N ALA A 84 4.75 -1.30 -5.07
CA ALA A 84 6.19 -1.50 -5.18
C ALA A 84 6.49 -2.36 -6.41
N PRO A 85 7.59 -2.07 -7.14
CA PRO A 85 7.94 -2.85 -8.30
C PRO A 85 8.53 -4.20 -7.92
N CYS A 86 8.36 -5.18 -8.80
CA CYS A 86 9.00 -6.49 -8.65
C CYS A 86 9.56 -6.94 -9.99
N GLU A 87 10.19 -8.12 -10.00
CA GLU A 87 10.81 -8.66 -11.20
C GLU A 87 9.83 -8.79 -12.36
N TYR A 88 8.59 -9.18 -12.07
CA TYR A 88 7.57 -9.43 -13.09
C TYR A 88 6.77 -8.19 -13.46
N LEU A 89 6.79 -7.17 -12.62
CA LEU A 89 6.04 -5.95 -12.83
C LEU A 89 6.87 -4.78 -12.31
N ASN A 90 7.71 -4.25 -13.19
CA ASN A 90 8.64 -3.18 -12.86
C ASN A 90 7.97 -1.81 -12.93
N GLU A 91 6.92 -1.64 -12.15
CA GLU A 91 6.16 -0.40 -12.06
C GLU A 91 5.96 -0.02 -10.61
N ALA A 92 6.14 1.25 -10.30
CA ALA A 92 5.83 1.82 -8.99
C ALA A 92 4.82 2.94 -9.17
N ALA A 93 3.78 2.95 -8.36
CA ALA A 93 2.72 3.95 -8.50
C ALA A 93 1.95 4.11 -7.20
N ILE A 94 1.30 5.26 -7.05
CA ILE A 94 0.31 5.50 -6.00
C ILE A 94 -1.07 5.32 -6.63
N TRP A 95 -1.87 4.44 -6.03
CA TRP A 95 -3.23 4.15 -6.46
C TRP A 95 -4.22 4.59 -5.39
N LYS A 96 -5.25 5.32 -5.78
CA LYS A 96 -6.38 5.59 -4.90
C LYS A 96 -7.39 4.46 -5.05
N VAL A 97 -7.81 3.89 -3.93
CA VAL A 97 -8.86 2.86 -3.91
C VAL A 97 -10.20 3.56 -3.76
N LYS A 98 -11.15 3.21 -4.61
CA LYS A 98 -12.48 3.82 -4.60
C LYS A 98 -13.29 3.35 -3.40
N LYS A 99 -14.13 4.21 -2.86
CA LYS A 99 -15.13 3.82 -1.86
C LYS A 99 -16.03 2.73 -2.45
N GLY A 100 -16.37 1.76 -1.63
CA GLY A 100 -17.19 0.66 -2.11
C GLY A 100 -16.47 -0.33 -3.02
N PHE A 101 -15.14 -0.38 -2.92
CA PHE A 101 -14.35 -1.33 -3.71
C PHE A 101 -14.81 -2.76 -3.47
N THR A 102 -14.70 -3.59 -4.51
CA THR A 102 -14.99 -5.03 -4.41
C THR A 102 -13.74 -5.80 -4.05
N TYR A 103 -13.91 -6.95 -3.42
CA TYR A 103 -12.79 -7.82 -3.08
C TYR A 103 -13.21 -9.27 -3.11
N ASN A 104 -12.22 -10.15 -3.27
CA ASN A 104 -12.41 -11.60 -3.25
C ASN A 104 -11.56 -12.18 -2.12
N THR A 105 -12.03 -13.29 -1.53
CA THR A 105 -11.22 -13.99 -0.53
C THR A 105 -10.28 -14.97 -1.23
N VAL A 106 -9.00 -14.89 -0.88
CA VAL A 106 -7.97 -15.79 -1.41
C VAL A 106 -7.37 -16.58 -0.24
N LYS A 107 -7.35 -17.90 -0.38
CA LYS A 107 -6.73 -18.79 0.60
C LYS A 107 -5.26 -18.94 0.27
N LEU A 108 -4.42 -18.83 1.30
CA LEU A 108 -2.98 -18.98 1.15
C LEU A 108 -2.55 -20.42 1.34
N LYS A 109 -1.48 -20.83 0.67
CA LYS A 109 -0.82 -22.10 0.97
C LYS A 109 -0.38 -22.08 2.43
N GLY A 110 -0.64 -23.15 3.15
CA GLY A 110 -0.30 -23.26 4.57
C GLY A 110 -1.31 -22.64 5.52
N GLY A 111 -2.46 -22.21 5.02
CA GLY A 111 -3.55 -21.67 5.82
C GLY A 111 -3.56 -20.14 5.81
N GLY A 112 -4.65 -19.59 6.32
CA GLY A 112 -4.86 -18.16 6.34
C GLY A 112 -5.53 -17.65 5.07
N GLU A 113 -6.00 -16.40 5.15
CA GLU A 113 -6.73 -15.77 4.07
C GLU A 113 -6.22 -14.36 3.83
N ARG A 114 -6.37 -13.89 2.59
CA ARG A 114 -6.22 -12.49 2.23
C ARG A 114 -7.45 -12.05 1.45
N LEU A 115 -7.75 -10.76 1.51
CA LEU A 115 -8.77 -10.16 0.66
C LEU A 115 -8.05 -9.55 -0.53
N ALA A 116 -8.44 -9.94 -1.74
CA ALA A 116 -7.83 -9.46 -2.98
C ALA A 116 -8.71 -8.39 -3.61
N ILE A 117 -8.13 -7.23 -3.85
CA ILE A 117 -8.81 -6.10 -4.49
C ILE A 117 -8.33 -6.05 -5.94
N PRO A 118 -9.16 -6.43 -6.92
CA PRO A 118 -8.75 -6.38 -8.33
C PRO A 118 -8.35 -4.97 -8.76
N MET A 119 -7.22 -4.86 -9.45
CA MET A 119 -6.70 -3.59 -9.95
C MET A 119 -7.39 -3.22 -11.26
N ASN A 120 -8.66 -2.84 -11.18
CA ASN A 120 -9.44 -2.43 -12.34
C ASN A 120 -10.09 -1.05 -12.09
N GLN A 121 -10.66 -0.48 -13.14
CA GLN A 121 -11.23 0.86 -13.07
C GLN A 121 -12.41 0.98 -12.10
N SER A 122 -13.04 -0.13 -11.74
CA SER A 122 -14.11 -0.13 -10.75
C SER A 122 -13.60 0.08 -9.34
N ASN A 123 -12.35 -0.29 -9.07
CA ASN A 123 -11.78 -0.30 -7.73
C ASN A 123 -10.71 0.75 -7.51
N VAL A 124 -9.88 1.05 -8.50
CA VAL A 124 -8.69 1.88 -8.29
C VAL A 124 -8.53 2.95 -9.36
N ILE A 125 -7.90 4.05 -8.95
CA ILE A 125 -7.51 5.15 -9.84
C ILE A 125 -6.02 5.38 -9.65
N LYS A 126 -5.23 5.24 -10.71
CA LYS A 126 -3.81 5.54 -10.67
C LYS A 126 -3.62 7.04 -10.50
N LYS A 127 -2.89 7.46 -9.47
CA LYS A 127 -2.70 8.88 -9.16
C LYS A 127 -1.38 9.41 -9.66
N MET A 128 -0.33 8.60 -9.60
CA MET A 128 1.02 9.07 -9.87
C MET A 128 1.96 7.90 -10.12
N ASP A 129 2.82 8.03 -11.11
CA ASP A 129 3.95 7.12 -11.29
C ASP A 129 5.08 7.54 -10.34
N ILE A 130 5.68 6.55 -9.69
CA ILE A 130 6.81 6.75 -8.79
C ILE A 130 8.09 6.41 -9.57
N VAL A 131 9.00 7.36 -9.64
CA VAL A 131 10.26 7.20 -10.39
C VAL A 131 11.45 7.65 -9.53
N GLY A 132 12.66 7.40 -10.02
CA GLY A 132 13.89 7.87 -9.37
C GLY A 132 14.23 7.10 -8.12
N GLU A 133 14.72 7.82 -7.11
CA GLU A 133 15.20 7.22 -5.86
C GLU A 133 14.10 6.49 -5.10
N ASP A 134 12.88 6.99 -5.12
CA ASP A 134 11.75 6.37 -4.43
C ASP A 134 11.44 5.00 -5.03
N LYS A 135 11.45 4.90 -6.35
CA LYS A 135 11.25 3.61 -7.03
C LYS A 135 12.38 2.65 -6.70
N ALA A 136 13.61 3.14 -6.66
CA ALA A 136 14.77 2.31 -6.33
C ALA A 136 14.70 1.78 -4.90
N LEU A 137 14.28 2.60 -3.95
CA LEU A 137 14.08 2.17 -2.57
C LEU A 137 13.00 1.12 -2.45
N LEU A 138 11.86 1.34 -3.09
CA LEU A 138 10.76 0.37 -3.09
C LEU A 138 11.22 -0.95 -3.69
N ARG A 139 11.95 -0.91 -4.81
CA ARG A 139 12.43 -2.11 -5.47
C ARG A 139 13.40 -2.90 -4.59
N LYS A 140 14.29 -2.21 -3.88
CA LYS A 140 15.26 -2.86 -3.00
C LYS A 140 14.58 -3.77 -1.98
N TYR A 141 13.57 -3.24 -1.27
CA TYR A 141 12.88 -3.99 -0.22
C TYR A 141 11.82 -4.95 -0.77
N SER A 142 11.20 -4.62 -1.88
CA SER A 142 10.19 -5.47 -2.49
C SER A 142 10.79 -6.68 -3.20
N THR A 143 12.00 -6.57 -3.73
CA THR A 143 12.68 -7.70 -4.36
C THR A 143 12.94 -8.80 -3.33
N ASP A 144 13.42 -8.41 -2.14
CA ASP A 144 13.62 -9.35 -1.05
C ASP A 144 12.31 -10.03 -0.67
N PHE A 145 11.23 -9.27 -0.64
CA PHE A 145 9.90 -9.80 -0.37
C PHE A 145 9.45 -10.81 -1.43
N ALA A 146 9.62 -10.48 -2.69
CA ALA A 146 9.21 -11.36 -3.80
C ALA A 146 9.98 -12.68 -3.81
N MET A 147 11.25 -12.65 -3.44
CA MET A 147 12.10 -13.84 -3.42
C MET A 147 11.78 -14.81 -2.28
N THR A 148 11.07 -14.37 -1.27
CA THR A 148 10.76 -15.20 -0.10
C THR A 148 9.40 -15.89 -0.18
N LYS A 149 8.69 -15.73 -1.26
CA LYS A 149 7.37 -16.34 -1.45
C LYS A 149 7.47 -17.81 -1.81
#